data_e1bd08347498548d419af290257bdf67
#
_entry.id   e1bd08347498548d419af290257bdf67
#
_cell.length_a   1.000
_cell.length_b   1.000
_cell.length_c   1.000
_cell.angle_alpha   90.00
_cell.angle_beta   90.00
_cell.angle_gamma   90.00
#
_symmetry.space_group_name_H-M   'P 1'
#
loop_
_entity.id
_entity.type
_entity.pdbx_description
1 polymer ?
#
loop_
_entity_poly.entity_id
_entity_poly.type
_entity_poly.pdbx_seq_one_letter_code
_entity_poly.pdbx_strand_id
1 'polypeptide(L)'
;MASEISFAIPGEPCAFARAGANGKRRYTPPKQASFMAAVKLFASRAMAGAAPMQGPVEMTVEAIYLAPASWSKTKRELVFWKTSRADADNIAKLVSDAINEIVFVDDAQVARLSVTKHYGDRSVIIVSVRSMECCG
;
A
#
# COMPACT_ATOMS: atom_id res chain seq x y z
N MET A 1 12.95 12.66 -16.99
CA MET A 1 13.45 12.77 -15.62
C MET A 1 12.90 11.69 -14.75
N ALA A 2 13.76 11.09 -13.96
CA ALA A 2 13.30 10.12 -13.00
C ALA A 2 12.39 10.80 -12.00
N SER A 3 11.24 10.24 -11.79
CA SER A 3 10.27 10.76 -10.84
C SER A 3 10.11 9.76 -9.74
N GLU A 4 10.02 10.27 -8.55
CA GLU A 4 9.72 9.44 -7.39
C GLU A 4 8.77 10.20 -6.49
N ILE A 5 7.74 9.53 -6.02
CA ILE A 5 6.86 10.08 -4.99
C ILE A 5 6.79 9.12 -3.83
N SER A 6 6.55 9.66 -2.66
CA SER A 6 6.37 8.88 -1.46
C SER A 6 5.31 9.55 -0.61
N PHE A 7 4.45 8.74 -0.02
CA PHE A 7 3.42 9.26 0.87
C PHE A 7 3.10 8.22 1.94
N ALA A 8 2.58 8.68 3.06
CA ALA A 8 2.24 7.82 4.19
C ALA A 8 0.78 8.04 4.55
N ILE A 9 0.07 6.96 4.76
CA ILE A 9 -1.32 6.98 5.17
C ILE A 9 -1.38 6.49 6.61
N PRO A 10 -1.80 7.33 7.56
CA PRO A 10 -1.91 6.90 8.95
C PRO A 10 -3.06 5.92 9.12
N GLY A 11 -2.92 5.03 10.09
CA GLY A 11 -3.93 4.04 10.40
C GLY A 11 -3.48 2.64 10.06
N GLU A 12 -4.26 1.67 10.49
CA GLU A 12 -3.93 0.27 10.28
C GLU A 12 -4.02 -0.08 8.80
N PRO A 13 -2.96 -0.69 8.23
CA PRO A 13 -2.98 -1.10 6.83
C PRO A 13 -4.12 -2.08 6.56
N CYS A 14 -4.78 -1.89 5.42
CA CYS A 14 -5.91 -2.68 5.01
C CYS A 14 -5.54 -3.45 3.74
N ALA A 15 -6.08 -4.65 3.58
CA ALA A 15 -5.84 -5.47 2.41
C ALA A 15 -7.10 -5.57 1.58
N PHE A 16 -6.92 -5.82 0.30
CA PHE A 16 -8.03 -6.07 -0.60
C PHE A 16 -8.79 -7.30 -0.13
N ALA A 17 -10.08 -7.14 0.11
CA ALA A 17 -10.95 -8.24 0.48
C ALA A 17 -11.54 -8.85 -0.78
N ARG A 18 -11.25 -10.13 -0.99
CA ARG A 18 -11.86 -10.84 -2.10
C ARG A 18 -13.34 -11.07 -1.81
N ALA A 19 -14.16 -11.07 -2.86
CA ALA A 19 -15.56 -11.40 -2.72
C ALA A 19 -15.67 -12.74 -2.01
N GLY A 20 -16.45 -12.77 -0.94
CA GLY A 20 -16.62 -13.98 -0.18
C GLY A 20 -17.28 -15.08 -0.99
N ALA A 21 -17.13 -16.31 -0.52
CA ALA A 21 -17.69 -17.49 -1.16
C ALA A 21 -19.19 -17.44 -1.36
N ASN A 22 -19.88 -16.58 -0.61
CA ASN A 22 -21.33 -16.47 -0.69
C ASN A 22 -21.83 -15.81 -1.97
N GLY A 23 -20.97 -15.09 -2.68
CA GLY A 23 -21.19 -14.64 -4.04
C GLY A 23 -22.45 -13.84 -4.33
N LYS A 24 -23.30 -13.60 -3.35
CA LYS A 24 -24.60 -13.01 -3.60
C LYS A 24 -24.55 -11.51 -3.85
N ARG A 25 -23.55 -10.84 -3.30
CA ARG A 25 -23.35 -9.41 -3.55
C ARG A 25 -21.86 -9.10 -3.51
N ARG A 26 -21.44 -8.39 -4.53
CA ARG A 26 -20.09 -7.82 -4.54
C ARG A 26 -20.22 -6.40 -4.06
N TYR A 27 -19.70 -6.14 -2.89
CA TYR A 27 -19.58 -4.77 -2.42
C TYR A 27 -18.25 -4.64 -1.71
N THR A 28 -17.70 -3.43 -1.77
CA THR A 28 -16.47 -3.13 -1.08
C THR A 28 -16.78 -2.89 0.39
N PRO A 29 -16.16 -3.63 1.31
CA PRO A 29 -16.38 -3.37 2.73
C PRO A 29 -16.09 -1.91 3.09
N PRO A 30 -16.88 -1.31 3.99
CA PRO A 30 -16.70 0.12 4.33
C PRO A 30 -15.28 0.47 4.76
N LYS A 31 -14.62 -0.39 5.53
CA LYS A 31 -13.25 -0.16 5.97
C LYS A 31 -12.28 -0.10 4.78
N GLN A 32 -12.46 -1.01 3.83
CA GLN A 32 -11.63 -1.02 2.63
C GLN A 32 -11.89 0.21 1.77
N ALA A 33 -13.15 0.60 1.60
CA ALA A 33 -13.50 1.78 0.83
C ALA A 33 -12.90 3.04 1.44
N SER A 34 -12.99 3.18 2.77
CA SER A 34 -12.39 4.31 3.48
C SER A 34 -10.89 4.36 3.32
N PHE A 35 -10.25 3.20 3.40
CA PHE A 35 -8.79 3.13 3.26
C PHE A 35 -8.37 3.50 1.82
N MET A 36 -9.08 2.98 0.83
CA MET A 36 -8.81 3.32 -0.57
C MET A 36 -8.97 4.81 -0.83
N ALA A 37 -10.01 5.42 -0.26
CA ALA A 37 -10.22 6.86 -0.39
C ALA A 37 -9.07 7.64 0.22
N ALA A 38 -8.56 7.21 1.36
CA ALA A 38 -7.41 7.85 2.00
C ALA A 38 -6.15 7.70 1.13
N VAL A 39 -5.92 6.52 0.58
CA VAL A 39 -4.78 6.29 -0.30
C VAL A 39 -4.84 7.22 -1.51
N LYS A 40 -6.01 7.31 -2.14
CA LYS A 40 -6.21 8.20 -3.29
C LYS A 40 -5.93 9.65 -2.94
N LEU A 41 -6.40 10.10 -1.80
CA LEU A 41 -6.21 11.47 -1.35
C LEU A 41 -4.73 11.79 -1.15
N PHE A 42 -4.03 10.95 -0.40
CA PHE A 42 -2.61 11.18 -0.13
C PHE A 42 -1.77 11.06 -1.40
N ALA A 43 -2.11 10.13 -2.28
CA ALA A 43 -1.42 9.99 -3.57
C ALA A 43 -1.61 11.23 -4.44
N SER A 44 -2.84 11.74 -4.51
CA SER A 44 -3.14 12.93 -5.28
C SER A 44 -2.37 14.13 -4.76
N ARG A 45 -2.27 14.28 -3.44
CA ARG A 45 -1.49 15.34 -2.84
C ARG A 45 -0.01 15.21 -3.15
N ALA A 46 0.51 13.99 -3.09
CA ALA A 46 1.92 13.75 -3.39
C ALA A 46 2.24 14.07 -4.85
N MET A 47 1.31 13.80 -5.76
CA MET A 47 1.51 14.11 -7.18
C MET A 47 1.46 15.61 -7.46
N ALA A 48 0.78 16.38 -6.62
CA ALA A 48 0.76 17.84 -6.69
C ALA A 48 0.44 18.37 -8.10
N GLY A 49 -0.51 17.73 -8.77
CA GLY A 49 -0.93 18.13 -10.10
C GLY A 49 -0.08 17.55 -11.23
N ALA A 50 0.93 16.77 -10.93
CA ALA A 50 1.76 16.14 -11.95
C ALA A 50 0.95 15.09 -12.70
N ALA A 51 1.28 14.88 -13.97
CA ALA A 51 0.66 13.84 -14.76
C ALA A 51 1.11 12.46 -14.28
N PRO A 52 0.26 11.43 -14.44
CA PRO A 52 0.66 10.07 -14.07
C PRO A 52 1.94 9.64 -14.79
N MET A 53 2.76 8.87 -14.09
CA MET A 53 4.01 8.36 -14.63
C MET A 53 3.75 7.42 -15.80
N GLN A 54 4.61 7.48 -16.79
CA GLN A 54 4.58 6.56 -17.92
C GLN A 54 5.80 5.65 -17.88
N GLY A 55 5.71 4.53 -18.56
CA GLY A 55 6.80 3.56 -18.57
C GLY A 55 6.86 2.74 -17.30
N PRO A 56 7.91 1.93 -17.14
CA PRO A 56 8.00 1.02 -16.00
C PRO A 56 8.22 1.77 -14.69
N VAL A 57 7.56 1.29 -13.65
CA VAL A 57 7.69 1.87 -12.32
C VAL A 57 8.00 0.78 -11.30
N GLU A 58 8.64 1.20 -10.22
CA GLU A 58 8.85 0.38 -9.04
C GLU A 58 7.95 0.89 -7.94
N MET A 59 7.16 -0.01 -7.35
CA MET A 59 6.30 0.33 -6.23
C MET A 59 6.80 -0.39 -4.99
N THR A 60 6.98 0.36 -3.92
CA THR A 60 7.39 -0.17 -2.63
C THR A 60 6.31 0.18 -1.61
N VAL A 61 5.84 -0.82 -0.89
CA VAL A 61 4.82 -0.66 0.14
C VAL A 61 5.40 -1.17 1.45
N GLU A 62 5.40 -0.32 2.46
CA GLU A 62 5.80 -0.71 3.80
C GLU A 62 4.58 -0.59 4.70
N ALA A 63 4.08 -1.74 5.15
CA ALA A 63 2.91 -1.80 6.03
C ALA A 63 3.39 -2.00 7.46
N ILE A 64 3.22 -0.98 8.28
CA ILE A 64 3.64 -0.99 9.68
C ILE A 64 2.40 -1.13 10.54
N TYR A 65 2.44 -2.10 11.44
CA TYR A 65 1.33 -2.41 12.34
C TYR A 65 1.76 -2.12 13.77
N LEU A 66 0.90 -1.45 14.52
CA LEU A 66 1.14 -1.26 15.94
C LEU A 66 1.18 -2.62 16.63
N ALA A 67 2.23 -2.87 17.40
CA ALA A 67 2.35 -4.11 18.16
C ALA A 67 1.18 -4.22 19.14
N PRO A 68 0.57 -5.43 19.29
CA PRO A 68 -0.56 -5.59 20.20
C PRO A 68 -0.23 -5.13 21.62
N ALA A 69 -1.17 -4.47 22.25
CA ALA A 69 -0.98 -3.95 23.60
C ALA A 69 -0.69 -5.04 24.62
N SER A 70 -1.16 -6.26 24.34
CA SER A 70 -0.94 -7.41 25.22
C SER A 70 0.49 -7.95 25.18
N TRP A 71 1.29 -7.55 24.21
CA TRP A 71 2.65 -8.05 24.11
C TRP A 71 3.54 -7.47 25.19
N SER A 72 4.41 -8.31 25.76
CA SER A 72 5.44 -7.84 26.67
C SER A 72 6.47 -7.00 25.92
N LYS A 73 7.25 -6.23 26.68
CA LYS A 73 8.35 -5.47 26.11
C LYS A 73 9.33 -6.36 25.35
N THR A 74 9.66 -7.51 25.95
CA THR A 74 10.56 -8.46 25.33
C THR A 74 10.02 -8.95 23.99
N LYS A 75 8.75 -9.30 23.92
CA LYS A 75 8.14 -9.77 22.69
C LYS A 75 8.16 -8.69 21.63
N ARG A 76 7.88 -7.43 22.01
CA ARG A 76 7.91 -6.32 21.07
C ARG A 76 9.30 -6.10 20.46
N GLU A 77 10.33 -6.36 21.25
CA GLU A 77 11.71 -6.22 20.77
C GLU A 77 12.15 -7.37 19.87
N LEU A 78 11.62 -8.58 20.09
CA LEU A 78 12.03 -9.78 19.38
C LEU A 78 11.23 -10.04 18.10
N VAL A 79 9.98 -9.62 18.04
CA VAL A 79 9.12 -9.90 16.90
C VAL A 79 9.01 -8.67 16.02
N PHE A 80 9.68 -8.70 14.87
CA PHE A 80 9.67 -7.60 13.92
C PHE A 80 8.70 -7.86 12.77
N TRP A 81 8.81 -9.02 12.13
CA TRP A 81 8.02 -9.32 10.95
C TRP A 81 6.60 -9.74 11.31
N LYS A 82 5.64 -9.24 10.56
CA LYS A 82 4.25 -9.64 10.74
C LYS A 82 3.94 -10.76 9.76
N THR A 83 3.65 -11.93 10.28
CA THR A 83 3.39 -13.12 9.48
C THR A 83 1.92 -13.55 9.50
N SER A 84 1.07 -12.74 10.13
CA SER A 84 -0.37 -12.98 10.16
C SER A 84 -1.07 -12.08 9.13
N ARG A 85 -2.37 -12.19 9.01
CA ARG A 85 -3.16 -11.37 8.09
C ARG A 85 -2.88 -9.89 8.29
N ALA A 86 -2.95 -9.06 7.28
CA ALA A 86 -3.39 -9.29 5.92
C ALA A 86 -2.23 -9.76 5.03
N ASP A 87 -2.55 -10.42 3.92
CA ASP A 87 -1.54 -10.92 3.00
C ASP A 87 -0.88 -9.78 2.22
N ALA A 88 0.42 -9.90 2.02
CA ALA A 88 1.20 -8.85 1.36
C ALA A 88 0.69 -8.55 -0.05
N ASP A 89 0.34 -9.57 -0.81
CA ASP A 89 -0.16 -9.39 -2.17
C ASP A 89 -1.51 -8.66 -2.19
N ASN A 90 -2.37 -8.91 -1.22
CA ASN A 90 -3.65 -8.21 -1.13
C ASN A 90 -3.49 -6.75 -0.71
N ILE A 91 -2.49 -6.44 0.11
CA ILE A 91 -2.15 -5.05 0.44
C ILE A 91 -1.68 -4.33 -0.81
N ALA A 92 -0.77 -4.95 -1.56
CA ALA A 92 -0.25 -4.37 -2.80
C ALA A 92 -1.36 -4.13 -3.81
N LYS A 93 -2.29 -5.08 -3.93
CA LYS A 93 -3.40 -4.95 -4.87
C LYS A 93 -4.29 -3.76 -4.51
N LEU A 94 -4.63 -3.61 -3.24
CA LEU A 94 -5.46 -2.50 -2.80
C LEU A 94 -4.77 -1.17 -3.10
N VAL A 95 -3.49 -1.06 -2.78
CA VAL A 95 -2.74 0.16 -3.01
C VAL A 95 -2.66 0.47 -4.51
N SER A 96 -2.29 -0.51 -5.33
CA SER A 96 -2.14 -0.29 -6.77
C SER A 96 -3.47 0.08 -7.42
N ASP A 97 -4.57 -0.56 -7.00
CA ASP A 97 -5.90 -0.20 -7.51
C ASP A 97 -6.27 1.23 -7.11
N ALA A 98 -5.94 1.63 -5.89
CA ALA A 98 -6.29 2.97 -5.41
C ALA A 98 -5.51 4.07 -6.12
N ILE A 99 -4.24 3.83 -6.48
CA ILE A 99 -3.42 4.85 -7.11
C ILE A 99 -3.37 4.73 -8.64
N ASN A 100 -4.09 3.77 -9.19
CA ASN A 100 -4.20 3.60 -10.63
C ASN A 100 -4.79 4.88 -11.26
N GLU A 101 -4.20 5.32 -12.36
CA GLU A 101 -4.57 6.54 -13.07
C GLU A 101 -4.24 7.83 -12.31
N ILE A 102 -3.73 7.75 -11.09
CA ILE A 102 -3.28 8.91 -10.31
C ILE A 102 -1.76 9.02 -10.38
N VAL A 103 -1.07 7.96 -10.01
CA VAL A 103 0.39 7.95 -9.93
C VAL A 103 1.00 7.41 -11.21
N PHE A 104 0.37 6.43 -11.80
CA PHE A 104 0.78 5.86 -13.10
C PHE A 104 -0.48 5.69 -13.96
N VAL A 105 -0.27 5.51 -15.26
CA VAL A 105 -1.39 5.42 -16.20
C VAL A 105 -2.14 4.10 -15.98
N ASP A 106 -1.40 3.03 -15.74
CA ASP A 106 -1.98 1.70 -15.55
C ASP A 106 -1.08 0.88 -14.64
N ASP A 107 -1.69 0.10 -13.76
CA ASP A 107 -0.95 -0.73 -12.80
C ASP A 107 -0.11 -1.83 -13.47
N ALA A 108 -0.36 -2.11 -14.75
CA ALA A 108 0.49 -3.00 -15.53
C ALA A 108 1.92 -2.47 -15.66
N GLN A 109 2.12 -1.17 -15.42
CA GLN A 109 3.45 -0.56 -15.46
C GLN A 109 4.35 -0.96 -14.29
N VAL A 110 3.77 -1.53 -13.23
CA VAL A 110 4.56 -1.93 -12.06
C VAL A 110 5.41 -3.13 -12.44
N ALA A 111 6.69 -2.88 -12.71
CA ALA A 111 7.65 -3.89 -13.13
C ALA A 111 8.42 -4.47 -11.96
N ARG A 112 8.49 -3.75 -10.85
CA ARG A 112 9.11 -4.22 -9.62
C ARG A 112 8.23 -3.82 -8.45
N LEU A 113 7.94 -4.80 -7.61
CA LEU A 113 7.06 -4.62 -6.47
C LEU A 113 7.73 -5.17 -5.22
N SER A 114 7.75 -4.39 -4.16
CA SER A 114 8.23 -4.84 -2.87
C SER A 114 7.21 -4.49 -1.81
N VAL A 115 6.85 -5.45 -0.97
CA VAL A 115 5.92 -5.24 0.12
C VAL A 115 6.53 -5.82 1.38
N THR A 116 6.57 -5.01 2.43
CA THR A 116 7.03 -5.46 3.75
C THR A 116 5.92 -5.25 4.77
N LYS A 117 5.78 -6.22 5.67
CA LYS A 117 4.85 -6.13 6.80
C LYS A 117 5.64 -6.31 8.07
N HIS A 118 5.63 -5.31 8.93
CA HIS A 118 6.33 -5.42 10.19
C HIS A 118 5.60 -4.63 11.28
N TYR A 119 6.02 -4.89 12.53
CA TYR A 119 5.46 -4.19 13.67
C TYR A 119 6.29 -2.95 13.98
N GLY A 120 5.64 -1.95 14.54
CA GLY A 120 6.29 -0.72 14.95
C GLY A 120 5.52 -0.08 16.09
N ASP A 121 5.84 1.16 16.36
CA ASP A 121 5.21 1.92 17.45
C ASP A 121 3.93 2.63 17.02
N ARG A 122 3.55 2.50 15.77
CA ARG A 122 2.29 3.05 15.24
C ARG A 122 1.89 2.28 14.01
N SER A 123 0.62 2.41 13.64
CA SER A 123 0.12 1.83 12.39
C SER A 123 0.17 2.87 11.30
N VAL A 124 0.81 2.53 10.18
CA VAL A 124 0.94 3.42 9.04
C VAL A 124 1.31 2.57 7.82
N ILE A 125 0.88 3.01 6.65
CA ILE A 125 1.35 2.42 5.41
C ILE A 125 2.11 3.49 4.63
N ILE A 126 3.31 3.13 4.18
CA ILE A 126 4.17 4.03 3.42
C ILE A 126 4.27 3.47 2.01
N VAL A 127 3.97 4.31 1.03
CA VAL A 127 3.99 3.93 -0.38
C VAL A 127 4.98 4.81 -1.12
N SER A 128 5.85 4.18 -1.89
CA SER A 128 6.77 4.88 -2.77
C SER A 128 6.64 4.33 -4.18
N VAL A 129 6.62 5.22 -5.16
CA VAL A 129 6.58 4.83 -6.56
C VAL A 129 7.67 5.60 -7.28
N ARG A 130 8.50 4.87 -7.99
CA ARG A 130 9.66 5.45 -8.68
C ARG A 130 9.65 5.03 -10.13
N SER A 131 9.90 5.99 -11.03
CA SER A 131 10.07 5.70 -12.44
C SER A 131 11.36 4.91 -12.65
N MET A 132 11.27 3.82 -13.41
CA MET A 132 12.42 2.97 -13.72
C MET A 132 12.82 3.19 -15.17
N GLU A 133 13.54 4.26 -15.40
CA GLU A 133 14.02 4.48 -16.75
C GLU A 133 15.13 3.51 -17.07
N CYS A 134 15.02 2.92 -18.24
CA CYS A 134 16.09 2.07 -18.72
C CYS A 134 17.30 2.93 -18.99
N CYS A 135 18.39 2.60 -18.34
CA CYS A 135 19.65 3.27 -18.59
C CYS A 135 20.21 2.74 -19.88
N GLY A 136 19.62 3.11 -20.94
CA GLY A 136 20.01 2.70 -22.28
C GLY A 136 21.42 2.34 -22.42
#